data_d003cef1285250a1b29b7fd4be194e55
#
_entry.id   d003cef1285250a1b29b7fd4be194e55
#
_cell.length_a   1.000
_cell.length_b   1.000
_cell.length_c   1.000
_cell.angle_alpha   90.00
_cell.angle_beta   90.00
_cell.angle_gamma   90.00
#
_symmetry.space_group_name_H-M   'P 1'
#
loop_
_entity.id
_entity.type
_entity.pdbx_description
1 polymer ?
#
loop_
_entity_poly.entity_id
_entity_poly.type
_entity_poly.pdbx_seq_one_letter_code
_entity_poly.pdbx_strand_id
1 'polypeptide(L)'
;MSIVVGYLATPEGRAALETATVEAERRAERLVVVVSDRGDETAEQRLELDRVLDTVRAELDTRGVPHELRVLSRGRDVAEDLIGTAEEVSATLIVIGLRRRSPVGKLILGANAQRILLDSPCPVLAVKPSLV
;
A
#
# COMPACT_ATOMS: atom_id res chain seq x y z
N MET A 1 -15.29 5.71 7.04
CA MET A 1 -13.87 5.92 7.32
C MET A 1 -13.03 4.97 6.50
N SER A 2 -11.79 5.29 6.25
CA SER A 2 -10.97 4.53 5.31
C SER A 2 -9.57 4.27 5.82
N ILE A 3 -9.03 3.11 5.44
CA ILE A 3 -7.64 2.75 5.66
C ILE A 3 -6.95 2.81 4.30
N VAL A 4 -5.80 3.45 4.22
CA VAL A 4 -5.01 3.54 2.99
C VAL A 4 -3.80 2.63 3.10
N VAL A 5 -3.54 1.84 2.06
CA VAL A 5 -2.35 0.98 1.99
C VAL A 5 -1.60 1.23 0.69
N GLY A 6 -0.29 1.36 0.78
CA GLY A 6 0.58 1.39 -0.39
C GLY A 6 0.92 -0.02 -0.80
N TYR A 7 0.61 -0.39 -2.03
CA TYR A 7 0.82 -1.76 -2.50
C TYR A 7 1.81 -1.83 -3.65
N LEU A 8 2.75 -2.77 -3.51
CA LEU A 8 3.62 -3.25 -4.58
C LEU A 8 3.60 -4.76 -4.52
N ALA A 9 3.82 -5.41 -5.67
CA ALA A 9 3.85 -6.88 -5.73
C ALA A 9 5.20 -7.43 -5.25
N THR A 10 5.57 -7.07 -4.04
CA THR A 10 6.81 -7.46 -3.35
C THR A 10 6.41 -8.12 -2.02
N PRO A 11 7.34 -8.83 -1.36
CA PRO A 11 7.02 -9.41 -0.04
C PRO A 11 6.52 -8.38 0.96
N GLU A 12 7.17 -7.22 1.05
CA GLU A 12 6.74 -6.15 1.95
C GLU A 12 5.40 -5.54 1.54
N GLY A 13 5.15 -5.40 0.25
CA GLY A 13 3.88 -4.89 -0.25
C GLY A 13 2.73 -5.84 0.05
N ARG A 14 2.95 -7.13 -0.14
CA ARG A 14 1.94 -8.15 0.17
C ARG A 14 1.67 -8.22 1.67
N ALA A 15 2.71 -8.12 2.50
CA ALA A 15 2.55 -8.08 3.94
C ALA A 15 1.74 -6.87 4.39
N ALA A 16 2.01 -5.71 3.81
CA ALA A 16 1.26 -4.49 4.11
C ALA A 16 -0.21 -4.66 3.72
N LEU A 17 -0.48 -5.20 2.53
CA LEU A 17 -1.85 -5.41 2.07
C LEU A 17 -2.62 -6.36 2.98
N GLU A 18 -2.00 -7.47 3.39
CA GLU A 18 -2.66 -8.42 4.28
C GLU A 18 -2.96 -7.80 5.64
N THR A 19 -2.01 -7.08 6.21
CA THR A 19 -2.22 -6.38 7.48
C THR A 19 -3.32 -5.33 7.36
N ALA A 20 -3.31 -4.56 6.28
CA ALA A 20 -4.34 -3.53 6.06
C ALA A 20 -5.72 -4.17 5.89
N THR A 21 -5.80 -5.32 5.21
CA THR A 21 -7.06 -6.03 5.02
C THR A 21 -7.62 -6.51 6.35
N VAL A 22 -6.77 -7.09 7.19
CA VAL A 22 -7.19 -7.52 8.54
C VAL A 22 -7.68 -6.32 9.37
N GLU A 23 -6.96 -5.20 9.31
CA GLU A 23 -7.37 -4.00 10.04
C GLU A 23 -8.71 -3.46 9.51
N ALA A 24 -8.92 -3.48 8.21
CA ALA A 24 -10.19 -3.06 7.63
C ALA A 24 -11.34 -3.95 8.09
N GLU A 25 -11.12 -5.26 8.13
CA GLU A 25 -12.12 -6.20 8.64
C GLU A 25 -12.45 -5.94 10.11
N ARG A 26 -11.41 -5.77 10.93
CA ARG A 26 -11.58 -5.55 12.37
C ARG A 26 -12.28 -4.25 12.70
N ARG A 27 -12.02 -3.21 11.94
CA ARG A 27 -12.57 -1.87 12.17
C ARG A 27 -13.85 -1.61 11.39
N ALA A 28 -14.23 -2.53 10.51
CA ALA A 28 -15.35 -2.35 9.59
C ALA A 28 -15.19 -1.05 8.77
N GLU A 29 -13.98 -0.81 8.27
CA GLU A 29 -13.65 0.35 7.46
C GLU A 29 -13.35 -0.06 6.03
N ARG A 30 -13.50 0.90 5.12
CA ARG A 30 -13.17 0.71 3.72
C ARG A 30 -11.66 0.71 3.53
N LEU A 31 -11.17 -0.11 2.59
CA LEU A 31 -9.76 -0.19 2.25
C LEU A 31 -9.49 0.51 0.91
N VAL A 32 -8.56 1.45 0.91
CA VAL A 32 -8.12 2.11 -0.32
C VAL A 32 -6.71 1.62 -0.63
N VAL A 33 -6.57 0.85 -1.71
CA VAL A 33 -5.28 0.30 -2.13
C VAL A 33 -4.69 1.24 -3.18
N VAL A 34 -3.53 1.80 -2.89
CA VAL A 34 -2.86 2.76 -3.77
C VAL A 34 -1.65 2.10 -4.42
N VAL A 35 -1.62 2.13 -5.73
CA VAL A 35 -0.49 1.66 -6.53
C VAL A 35 0.06 2.85 -7.30
N SER A 36 1.34 3.12 -7.12
CA SER A 36 2.01 4.20 -7.84
C SER A 36 2.65 3.65 -9.10
N ASP A 37 2.25 4.18 -10.23
CA ASP A 37 2.73 3.82 -11.55
C ASP A 37 3.73 4.88 -12.01
N ARG A 38 4.91 4.47 -12.45
CA ARG A 38 5.95 5.40 -12.90
C ARG A 38 5.66 5.98 -14.28
N GLY A 39 4.77 5.36 -15.04
CA GLY A 39 4.46 5.80 -16.38
C GLY A 39 5.42 5.28 -17.45
N ASP A 40 6.45 4.54 -17.06
CA ASP A 40 7.45 3.99 -17.97
C ASP A 40 7.35 2.47 -18.12
N GLU A 41 6.28 1.86 -17.66
CA GLU A 41 6.09 0.42 -17.78
C GLU A 41 5.88 0.01 -19.23
N THR A 42 6.43 -1.18 -19.56
CA THR A 42 6.15 -1.81 -20.84
C THR A 42 4.71 -2.33 -20.85
N ALA A 43 4.20 -2.68 -22.04
CA ALA A 43 2.88 -3.29 -22.16
C ALA A 43 2.78 -4.59 -21.36
N GLU A 44 3.86 -5.38 -21.31
CA GLU A 44 3.89 -6.61 -20.53
C GLU A 44 3.81 -6.35 -19.03
N GLN A 45 4.54 -5.35 -18.55
CA GLN A 45 4.51 -4.95 -17.15
C GLN A 45 3.13 -4.46 -16.74
N ARG A 46 2.47 -3.70 -17.62
CA ARG A 46 1.12 -3.22 -17.37
C ARG A 46 0.12 -4.36 -17.30
N LEU A 47 0.23 -5.35 -18.19
CA LEU A 47 -0.64 -6.52 -18.14
C LEU A 47 -0.44 -7.34 -16.87
N GLU A 48 0.81 -7.48 -16.44
CA GLU A 48 1.10 -8.19 -15.19
C GLU A 48 0.52 -7.46 -13.98
N LEU A 49 0.64 -6.14 -13.95
CA LEU A 49 0.05 -5.33 -12.89
C LEU A 49 -1.47 -5.50 -12.87
N ASP A 50 -2.11 -5.47 -14.04
CA ASP A 50 -3.56 -5.64 -14.12
C ASP A 50 -4.00 -6.99 -13.58
N ARG A 51 -3.24 -8.07 -13.84
CA ARG A 51 -3.54 -9.39 -13.29
C ARG A 51 -3.42 -9.41 -11.78
N VAL A 52 -2.36 -8.80 -11.26
CA VAL A 52 -2.15 -8.73 -9.80
C VAL A 52 -3.29 -7.98 -9.14
N LEU A 53 -3.70 -6.86 -9.73
CA LEU A 53 -4.80 -6.06 -9.18
C LEU A 53 -6.14 -6.80 -9.26
N ASP A 54 -6.38 -7.55 -10.33
CA ASP A 54 -7.58 -8.38 -10.44
C ASP A 54 -7.62 -9.43 -9.33
N THR A 55 -6.48 -10.05 -9.03
CA THR A 55 -6.37 -11.03 -7.94
C THR A 55 -6.65 -10.37 -6.58
N VAL A 56 -6.10 -9.20 -6.35
CA VAL A 56 -6.35 -8.43 -5.11
C VAL A 56 -7.83 -8.11 -4.98
N ARG A 57 -8.46 -7.65 -6.05
CA ARG A 57 -9.88 -7.32 -6.06
C ARG A 57 -10.74 -8.54 -5.72
N ALA A 58 -10.42 -9.68 -6.33
CA ALA A 58 -11.15 -10.92 -6.09
C ALA A 58 -11.03 -11.39 -4.65
N GLU A 59 -9.83 -11.29 -4.06
CA GLU A 59 -9.62 -11.66 -2.66
C GLU A 59 -10.37 -10.77 -1.70
N LEU A 60 -10.38 -9.47 -1.94
CA LEU A 60 -11.11 -8.52 -1.10
C LEU A 60 -12.62 -8.71 -1.21
N ASP A 61 -13.11 -9.00 -2.42
CA ASP A 61 -14.52 -9.32 -2.62
C ASP A 61 -14.93 -10.59 -1.87
N THR A 62 -14.09 -11.62 -1.94
CA THR A 62 -14.33 -12.88 -1.22
C THR A 62 -14.38 -12.67 0.28
N ARG A 63 -13.55 -11.80 0.81
CA ARG A 63 -13.50 -11.49 2.24
C ARG A 63 -14.58 -10.47 2.66
N GLY A 64 -15.31 -9.92 1.72
CA GLY A 64 -16.37 -8.95 2.01
C GLY A 64 -15.86 -7.61 2.50
N VAL A 65 -14.63 -7.22 2.10
CA VAL A 65 -14.04 -5.94 2.49
C VAL A 65 -14.36 -4.89 1.42
N PRO A 66 -15.12 -3.84 1.77
CA PRO A 66 -15.32 -2.73 0.85
C PRO A 66 -13.98 -2.10 0.49
N HIS A 67 -13.73 -1.88 -0.77
CA HIS A 67 -12.42 -1.41 -1.21
C HIS A 67 -12.48 -0.58 -2.47
N GLU A 68 -11.38 0.13 -2.72
CA GLU A 68 -11.15 0.88 -3.94
C GLU A 68 -9.69 0.68 -4.31
N LEU A 69 -9.41 0.44 -5.58
CA LEU A 69 -8.04 0.37 -6.09
C LEU A 69 -7.76 1.65 -6.87
N ARG A 70 -6.69 2.34 -6.53
CA ARG A 70 -6.25 3.55 -7.22
C ARG A 70 -4.86 3.35 -7.79
N VAL A 71 -4.73 3.49 -9.10
CA VAL A 71 -3.43 3.48 -9.76
C VAL A 71 -3.12 4.93 -10.12
N LEU A 72 -2.09 5.48 -9.49
CA LEU A 72 -1.70 6.87 -9.68
C LEU A 72 -0.43 6.94 -10.53
N SER A 73 -0.48 7.66 -11.65
CA SER A 73 0.58 7.66 -12.65
C SER A 73 0.92 9.06 -13.12
N ARG A 74 1.41 9.92 -12.24
CA ARG A 74 1.66 11.31 -12.62
C ARG A 74 3.05 11.81 -12.27
N GLY A 75 4.03 10.92 -12.18
CA GLY A 75 5.38 11.31 -11.85
C GLY A 75 5.55 11.80 -10.42
N ARG A 76 4.55 11.67 -9.58
CA ARG A 76 4.65 11.95 -8.17
C ARG A 76 5.33 10.79 -7.46
N ASP A 77 5.98 11.06 -6.35
CA ASP A 77 6.57 9.99 -5.58
C ASP A 77 5.50 9.26 -4.76
N VAL A 78 5.86 8.07 -4.28
CA VAL A 78 4.95 7.20 -3.53
C VAL A 78 4.45 7.87 -2.26
N ALA A 79 5.31 8.61 -1.57
CA ALA A 79 4.92 9.30 -0.34
C ALA A 79 3.84 10.35 -0.61
N GLU A 80 4.01 11.14 -1.66
CA GLU A 80 3.01 12.14 -2.03
C GLU A 80 1.68 11.50 -2.38
N ASP A 81 1.71 10.38 -3.11
CA ASP A 81 0.50 9.66 -3.49
C ASP A 81 -0.25 9.15 -2.26
N LEU A 82 0.46 8.57 -1.30
CA LEU A 82 -0.16 8.02 -0.10
C LEU A 82 -0.69 9.12 0.82
N ILE A 83 0.10 10.15 1.06
CA ILE A 83 -0.31 11.25 1.92
C ILE A 83 -1.50 11.99 1.31
N GLY A 84 -1.44 12.28 0.02
CA GLY A 84 -2.53 12.96 -0.68
C GLY A 84 -3.82 12.16 -0.68
N THR A 85 -3.72 10.86 -0.91
CA THR A 85 -4.90 9.97 -0.86
C THR A 85 -5.48 9.93 0.55
N ALA A 86 -4.63 9.82 1.57
CA ALA A 86 -5.07 9.78 2.95
C ALA A 86 -5.81 11.07 3.34
N GLU A 87 -5.32 12.21 2.89
CA GLU A 87 -6.01 13.50 3.13
C GLU A 87 -7.37 13.53 2.42
N GLU A 88 -7.39 13.11 1.16
CA GLU A 88 -8.60 13.12 0.35
C GLU A 88 -9.71 12.24 0.92
N VAL A 89 -9.38 11.05 1.39
CA VAL A 89 -10.38 10.11 1.91
C VAL A 89 -10.56 10.19 3.43
N SER A 90 -9.90 11.13 4.08
CA SER A 90 -9.92 11.28 5.54
C SER A 90 -9.56 9.97 6.24
N ALA A 91 -8.43 9.41 5.85
CA ALA A 91 -7.99 8.10 6.32
C ALA A 91 -7.77 8.08 7.83
N THR A 92 -8.10 6.97 8.46
CA THR A 92 -7.86 6.74 9.88
C THR A 92 -6.53 6.01 10.12
N LEU A 93 -5.94 5.46 9.06
CA LEU A 93 -4.70 4.73 9.14
C LEU A 93 -4.06 4.66 7.75
N ILE A 94 -2.73 4.78 7.71
CA ILE A 94 -1.95 4.44 6.52
C ILE A 94 -1.12 3.20 6.87
N VAL A 95 -1.12 2.19 6.00
CA VAL A 95 -0.31 0.99 6.17
C VAL A 95 0.74 0.94 5.08
N ILE A 96 2.00 0.76 5.47
CA ILE A 96 3.12 0.67 4.54
C ILE A 96 3.97 -0.56 4.86
N GLY A 97 4.61 -1.11 3.84
CA GLY A 97 5.57 -2.18 4.02
C GLY A 97 6.98 -1.63 4.19
N LEU A 98 7.75 -2.24 5.06
CA LEU A 98 9.15 -1.89 5.24
C LEU A 98 10.05 -2.89 4.52
N ARG A 99 10.98 -2.37 3.75
CA ARG A 99 11.88 -3.16 2.95
C ARG A 99 13.17 -3.46 3.73
N ARG A 100 13.61 -4.70 3.68
CA ARG A 100 14.92 -5.07 4.22
C ARG A 100 15.99 -4.75 3.19
N ARG A 101 16.97 -3.96 3.59
CA ARG A 101 18.05 -3.54 2.69
C ARG A 101 19.43 -4.02 3.12
N SER A 102 19.53 -4.57 4.31
CA SER A 102 20.82 -4.98 4.86
C SER A 102 21.00 -6.49 4.76
N PRO A 103 22.20 -6.98 4.41
CA PRO A 103 22.49 -8.42 4.41
C PRO A 103 22.31 -9.06 5.80
N VAL A 104 22.41 -8.27 6.86
CA VAL A 104 22.20 -8.78 8.24
C VAL A 104 20.74 -8.64 8.68
N GLY A 105 19.84 -8.29 7.77
CA GLY A 105 18.42 -8.25 8.04
C GLY A 105 17.94 -7.03 8.81
N LYS A 106 18.75 -6.00 8.94
CA LYS A 106 18.31 -4.75 9.57
C LYS A 106 17.33 -4.01 8.65
N LEU A 107 16.29 -3.45 9.25
CA LEU A 107 15.35 -2.61 8.52
C LEU A 107 15.88 -1.19 8.49
N ILE A 108 15.98 -0.64 7.28
CA ILE A 108 16.38 0.74 7.08
C ILE A 108 15.18 1.46 6.47
N LEU A 109 14.78 2.57 7.09
CA LEU A 109 13.70 3.38 6.54
C LEU A 109 14.18 4.12 5.31
N GLY A 110 13.55 3.84 4.17
CA GLY A 110 13.80 4.60 2.95
C GLY A 110 13.18 6.00 3.05
N ALA A 111 13.52 6.86 2.08
CA ALA A 111 13.05 8.24 2.06
C ALA A 111 11.52 8.35 2.06
N ASN A 112 10.85 7.47 1.32
CA ASN A 112 9.39 7.47 1.26
C ASN A 112 8.76 7.12 2.61
N ALA A 113 9.29 6.09 3.26
CA ALA A 113 8.79 5.67 4.57
C ALA A 113 8.97 6.76 5.61
N GLN A 114 10.16 7.40 5.63
CA GLN A 114 10.42 8.51 6.54
C GLN A 114 9.45 9.67 6.32
N ARG A 115 9.23 10.03 5.08
CA ARG A 115 8.35 11.14 4.75
C ARG A 115 6.90 10.84 5.14
N ILE A 116 6.44 9.62 4.88
CA ILE A 116 5.08 9.21 5.27
C ILE A 116 4.92 9.28 6.79
N LEU A 117 5.91 8.77 7.54
CA LEU A 117 5.85 8.79 8.99
C LEU A 117 5.81 10.21 9.55
N LEU A 118 6.53 11.15 8.92
CA LEU A 118 6.61 12.52 9.39
C LEU A 118 5.43 13.38 8.95
N ASP A 119 4.91 13.15 7.76
CA ASP A 119 3.92 14.05 7.14
C ASP A 119 2.51 13.47 7.05
N SER A 120 2.29 12.27 7.51
CA SER A 120 0.97 11.63 7.45
C SER A 120 -0.07 12.40 8.27
N PRO A 121 -1.30 12.57 7.76
CA PRO A 121 -2.38 13.19 8.53
C PRO A 121 -3.00 12.26 9.57
N CYS A 122 -2.57 11.00 9.65
CA CYS A 122 -3.14 9.99 10.54
C CYS A 122 -2.04 9.02 10.99
N PRO A 123 -2.33 8.12 11.95
CA PRO A 123 -1.35 7.11 12.35
C PRO A 123 -0.89 6.25 11.16
N VAL A 124 0.36 5.81 11.23
CA VAL A 124 0.98 4.97 10.21
C VAL A 124 1.39 3.65 10.84
N LEU A 125 0.98 2.56 10.22
CA LEU A 125 1.38 1.22 10.62
C LEU A 125 2.41 0.72 9.62
N ALA A 126 3.62 0.52 10.09
CA ALA A 126 4.73 0.02 9.26
C ALA A 126 4.84 -1.48 9.46
N VAL A 127 4.73 -2.23 8.37
CA VAL A 127 4.68 -3.69 8.41
C VAL A 127 5.99 -4.27 7.93
N LYS A 128 6.58 -5.12 8.75
CA LYS A 128 7.80 -5.83 8.39
C LYS A 128 7.45 -7.04 7.51
N PRO A 129 8.23 -7.30 6.47
CA PRO A 129 7.98 -8.50 5.67
C PRO A 129 8.28 -9.76 6.49
N SER A 130 7.62 -10.87 6.12
CA SER A 130 7.87 -12.15 6.76
C SER A 130 9.32 -12.59 6.54
N LEU A 131 9.91 -13.22 7.55
CA LEU A 131 11.26 -13.76 7.49
C LEU A 131 11.34 -15.12 6.78
N VAL A 132 10.19 -15.73 6.54
CA VAL A 132 10.14 -17.09 6.00
C VAL A 132 9.72 -17.06 4.56
#